data_745b288743bf3341ee17c9edc15eb349
#
_entry.id   745b288743bf3341ee17c9edc15eb349
#
_cell.length_a   1.000
_cell.length_b   1.000
_cell.length_c   1.000
_cell.angle_alpha   90.00
_cell.angle_beta   90.00
_cell.angle_gamma   90.00
#
_symmetry.space_group_name_H-M   'P 1'
#
loop_
_entity.id
_entity.type
_entity.pdbx_description
1 polymer ?
#
loop_
_entity_poly.entity_id
_entity_poly.type
_entity_poly.pdbx_seq_one_letter_code
_entity_poly.pdbx_strand_id
1 'polypeptide(L)'
;MPINSGNSFCRIENKYIIPLEKLPLLIEAISSHVEFDKFAKEKGSYQVNSIYFDNVYGDIHHRNIAKPKFKEKLRLRSYGGDKPIYFLEFKDKIFKDVYKRRIYLSKEEVDEFVNKGAFPPKNGDAKHDEFIDELAIFRDRYRGSIIPNTLMQYERIAYMNKPGEDYLRLTVDKDITYRREDFDINKLGGKSLLKEGYGILEIKFIGAMPLFVAKALNDLDLHRQTFSKFGTSFLNEAKEARLL
;
A
#
# COMPACT_ATOMS: atom_id res chain seq x y z
N MET A 1 20.14 -17.86 -23.53
CA MET A 1 18.92 -17.03 -23.31
C MET A 1 19.41 -15.65 -22.90
N PRO A 2 19.03 -14.56 -23.56
CA PRO A 2 19.51 -13.25 -23.20
C PRO A 2 18.94 -12.83 -21.85
N ILE A 3 19.83 -12.61 -20.90
CA ILE A 3 19.51 -11.91 -19.64
C ILE A 3 19.10 -10.50 -20.05
N ASN A 4 17.81 -10.19 -19.91
CA ASN A 4 17.32 -8.83 -20.03
C ASN A 4 17.99 -8.00 -18.93
N SER A 5 19.07 -7.31 -19.29
CA SER A 5 19.68 -6.24 -18.51
C SER A 5 18.77 -5.00 -18.56
N GLY A 6 17.54 -5.15 -18.06
CA GLY A 6 16.68 -4.02 -17.80
C GLY A 6 17.32 -3.19 -16.72
N ASN A 7 17.71 -1.95 -17.06
CA ASN A 7 18.17 -0.96 -16.12
C ASN A 7 17.28 -0.96 -14.87
N SER A 8 17.79 -1.53 -13.79
CA SER A 8 17.15 -1.48 -12.48
C SER A 8 17.27 -0.05 -11.96
N PHE A 9 16.41 0.83 -12.45
CA PHE A 9 16.32 2.18 -11.92
C PHE A 9 15.87 2.09 -10.46
N CYS A 10 16.75 2.46 -9.55
CA CYS A 10 16.44 2.50 -8.12
C CYS A 10 15.33 3.54 -7.89
N ARG A 11 14.11 3.07 -7.75
CA ARG A 11 12.94 3.90 -7.44
C ARG A 11 13.01 4.32 -5.98
N ILE A 12 13.03 5.61 -5.72
CA ILE A 12 13.03 6.19 -4.38
C ILE A 12 11.60 6.52 -4.00
N GLU A 13 11.21 6.22 -2.75
CA GLU A 13 9.91 6.49 -2.17
C GLU A 13 10.10 7.33 -0.91
N ASN A 14 9.60 8.56 -0.93
CA ASN A 14 9.55 9.44 0.22
C ASN A 14 8.11 9.60 0.71
N LYS A 15 7.93 9.70 2.03
CA LYS A 15 6.61 9.87 2.65
C LYS A 15 6.59 11.09 3.55
N TYR A 16 5.43 11.73 3.60
CA TYR A 16 5.15 12.93 4.37
C TYR A 16 3.76 12.78 4.99
N ILE A 17 3.57 13.28 6.20
CA ILE A 17 2.24 13.55 6.73
C ILE A 17 1.91 14.98 6.30
N ILE A 18 0.84 15.14 5.55
CA ILE A 18 0.44 16.42 4.97
C ILE A 18 -0.89 16.88 5.58
N PRO A 19 -0.97 18.13 6.11
CA PRO A 19 -2.25 18.77 6.33
C PRO A 19 -2.99 18.89 4.99
N LEU A 20 -4.22 18.41 4.91
CA LEU A 20 -4.96 18.36 3.64
C LEU A 20 -5.23 19.77 3.07
N GLU A 21 -5.25 20.81 3.92
CA GLU A 21 -5.34 22.20 3.51
C GLU A 21 -4.14 22.68 2.67
N LYS A 22 -2.96 22.05 2.84
CA LYS A 22 -1.76 22.35 2.04
C LYS A 22 -1.73 21.63 0.69
N LEU A 23 -2.61 20.63 0.49
CA LEU A 23 -2.60 19.85 -0.75
C LEU A 23 -2.88 20.68 -2.00
N PRO A 24 -3.89 21.59 -2.05
CA PRO A 24 -4.12 22.44 -3.23
C PRO A 24 -2.89 23.27 -3.59
N LEU A 25 -2.21 23.86 -2.61
CA LEU A 25 -1.01 24.67 -2.81
C LEU A 25 0.16 23.84 -3.36
N LEU A 26 0.34 22.61 -2.84
CA LEU A 26 1.34 21.69 -3.38
C LEU A 26 1.06 21.34 -4.84
N ILE A 27 -0.18 21.00 -5.16
CA ILE A 27 -0.54 20.63 -6.53
C ILE A 27 -0.44 21.81 -7.49
N GLU A 28 -0.85 23.01 -7.09
CA GLU A 28 -0.68 24.23 -7.86
C GLU A 28 0.78 24.45 -8.22
N ALA A 29 1.68 24.34 -7.23
CA ALA A 29 3.13 24.56 -7.42
C ALA A 29 3.79 23.59 -8.40
N ILE A 30 3.21 22.39 -8.60
CA ILE A 30 3.77 21.35 -9.48
C ILE A 30 2.89 21.02 -10.69
N SER A 31 1.77 21.72 -10.87
CA SER A 31 0.73 21.44 -11.89
C SER A 31 1.22 21.47 -13.33
N SER A 32 2.29 22.23 -13.63
CA SER A 32 2.93 22.24 -14.94
C SER A 32 3.56 20.89 -15.33
N HIS A 33 3.95 20.06 -14.35
CA HIS A 33 4.71 18.82 -14.53
C HIS A 33 3.90 17.53 -14.29
N VAL A 34 2.74 17.63 -13.61
CA VAL A 34 1.95 16.45 -13.25
C VAL A 34 0.51 16.54 -13.72
N GLU A 35 -0.12 15.40 -13.88
CA GLU A 35 -1.54 15.25 -14.16
C GLU A 35 -2.13 14.10 -13.32
N PHE A 36 -3.46 14.02 -13.20
CA PHE A 36 -4.10 12.88 -12.55
C PHE A 36 -3.69 11.56 -13.21
N ASP A 37 -3.46 10.53 -12.39
CA ASP A 37 -3.28 9.19 -12.95
C ASP A 37 -4.59 8.69 -13.59
N LYS A 38 -4.49 7.63 -14.40
CA LYS A 38 -5.63 7.10 -15.14
C LYS A 38 -6.84 6.71 -14.29
N PHE A 39 -6.65 6.40 -13.01
CA PHE A 39 -7.72 5.98 -12.10
C PHE A 39 -8.38 7.17 -11.40
N ALA A 40 -7.64 8.24 -11.18
CA ALA A 40 -8.14 9.48 -10.58
C ALA A 40 -8.74 10.45 -11.60
N LYS A 41 -8.48 10.25 -12.90
CA LYS A 41 -8.82 11.21 -13.97
C LYS A 41 -10.31 11.55 -14.05
N GLU A 42 -11.19 10.59 -13.78
CA GLU A 42 -12.63 10.80 -13.90
C GLU A 42 -13.27 11.40 -12.65
N LYS A 43 -12.82 10.95 -11.47
CA LYS A 43 -13.46 11.28 -10.17
C LYS A 43 -12.57 12.07 -9.22
N GLY A 44 -11.35 12.42 -9.65
CA GLY A 44 -10.34 13.09 -8.80
C GLY A 44 -9.68 12.18 -7.77
N SER A 45 -10.33 11.09 -7.40
CA SER A 45 -9.86 10.14 -6.39
C SER A 45 -10.50 8.77 -6.56
N TYR A 46 -9.98 7.77 -5.84
CA TYR A 46 -10.55 6.42 -5.81
C TYR A 46 -10.32 5.73 -4.48
N GLN A 47 -11.26 4.87 -4.10
CA GLN A 47 -11.19 4.06 -2.90
C GLN A 47 -10.15 2.95 -3.04
N VAL A 48 -9.35 2.76 -2.01
CA VAL A 48 -8.41 1.63 -1.89
C VAL A 48 -8.67 0.91 -0.58
N ASN A 49 -8.98 -0.37 -0.67
CA ASN A 49 -9.15 -1.23 0.49
C ASN A 49 -8.03 -2.28 0.51
N SER A 50 -7.51 -2.61 1.67
CA SER A 50 -6.41 -3.58 1.80
C SER A 50 -6.56 -4.38 3.07
N ILE A 51 -6.67 -5.71 2.97
CA ILE A 51 -6.57 -6.63 4.10
C ILE A 51 -5.12 -7.08 4.18
N TYR A 52 -4.48 -6.82 5.31
CA TYR A 52 -3.17 -7.37 5.64
C TYR A 52 -3.37 -8.67 6.41
N PHE A 53 -2.55 -9.66 6.08
CA PHE A 53 -2.57 -10.97 6.71
C PHE A 53 -1.41 -11.12 7.69
N ASP A 54 -1.65 -11.90 8.74
CA ASP A 54 -0.64 -12.31 9.71
C ASP A 54 -0.99 -13.73 10.22
N ASN A 55 -0.17 -14.31 11.06
CA ASN A 55 -0.58 -15.48 11.82
C ASN A 55 -1.25 -15.07 13.15
N VAL A 56 -1.78 -16.03 13.87
CA VAL A 56 -2.46 -15.82 15.17
C VAL A 56 -1.56 -15.17 16.24
N TYR A 57 -0.26 -15.23 16.07
CA TYR A 57 0.74 -14.68 17.00
C TYR A 57 1.24 -13.28 16.59
N GLY A 58 0.88 -12.78 15.41
CA GLY A 58 1.36 -11.50 14.88
C GLY A 58 2.84 -11.50 14.47
N ASP A 59 3.39 -12.67 14.12
CA ASP A 59 4.81 -12.82 13.82
C ASP A 59 5.28 -11.95 12.64
N ILE A 60 4.45 -11.80 11.59
CA ILE A 60 4.78 -10.96 10.43
C ILE A 60 4.85 -9.49 10.86
N HIS A 61 3.89 -9.07 11.68
CA HIS A 61 3.86 -7.71 12.21
C HIS A 61 5.08 -7.42 13.10
N HIS A 62 5.38 -8.28 14.06
CA HIS A 62 6.52 -8.13 14.95
C HIS A 62 7.84 -8.04 14.18
N ARG A 63 8.04 -8.91 13.19
CA ARG A 63 9.22 -8.86 12.30
C ARG A 63 9.30 -7.54 11.51
N ASN A 64 8.17 -7.01 11.04
CA ASN A 64 8.16 -5.75 10.30
C ASN A 64 8.47 -4.53 11.18
N ILE A 65 8.03 -4.52 12.45
CA ILE A 65 8.34 -3.44 13.42
C ILE A 65 9.81 -3.46 13.81
N ALA A 66 10.37 -4.61 14.07
CA ALA A 66 11.79 -4.77 14.43
C ALA A 66 12.76 -4.22 13.36
N LYS A 67 12.24 -3.76 12.22
CA LYS A 67 13.01 -3.21 11.08
C LYS A 67 14.11 -4.14 10.60
N PRO A 68 13.87 -5.44 10.44
CA PRO A 68 14.90 -6.35 9.95
C PRO A 68 15.31 -5.96 8.53
N LYS A 69 16.45 -6.45 8.09
CA LYS A 69 16.92 -6.29 6.70
C LYS A 69 15.99 -6.96 5.69
N PHE A 70 15.19 -7.91 6.16
CA PHE A 70 14.19 -8.65 5.37
C PHE A 70 12.79 -8.40 5.95
N LYS A 71 11.84 -8.00 5.11
CA LYS A 71 10.44 -7.78 5.47
C LYS A 71 9.54 -8.41 4.44
N GLU A 72 8.54 -9.12 4.90
CA GLU A 72 7.50 -9.73 4.07
C GLU A 72 6.13 -9.15 4.45
N LYS A 73 5.27 -9.01 3.46
CA LYS A 73 3.86 -8.64 3.66
C LYS A 73 3.00 -9.36 2.64
N LEU A 74 1.99 -10.04 3.13
CA LEU A 74 0.88 -10.52 2.31
C LEU A 74 -0.31 -9.60 2.50
N ARG A 75 -0.93 -9.16 1.40
CA ARG A 75 -2.15 -8.37 1.46
C ARG A 75 -3.08 -8.66 0.30
N LEU A 76 -4.36 -8.68 0.57
CA LEU A 76 -5.41 -8.56 -0.44
C LEU A 76 -5.70 -7.08 -0.65
N ARG A 77 -5.79 -6.63 -1.89
CA ARG A 77 -6.15 -5.25 -2.21
C ARG A 77 -7.31 -5.20 -3.17
N SER A 78 -8.28 -4.33 -2.89
CA SER A 78 -9.28 -3.94 -3.87
C SER A 78 -9.15 -2.47 -4.24
N TYR A 79 -9.45 -2.19 -5.49
CA TYR A 79 -9.66 -0.84 -5.99
C TYR A 79 -11.14 -0.68 -6.20
N GLY A 80 -11.70 0.31 -5.48
CA GLY A 80 -13.14 0.52 -5.39
C GLY A 80 -13.79 0.92 -6.70
N GLY A 81 -15.11 0.97 -6.67
CA GLY A 81 -16.03 1.23 -7.77
C GLY A 81 -17.11 0.16 -7.80
N ASP A 82 -18.03 0.28 -8.76
CA ASP A 82 -19.15 -0.66 -8.92
C ASP A 82 -18.70 -2.08 -9.30
N LYS A 83 -17.48 -2.20 -9.85
CA LYS A 83 -16.84 -3.46 -10.21
C LYS A 83 -15.43 -3.51 -9.61
N PRO A 84 -15.28 -3.85 -8.32
CA PRO A 84 -13.98 -3.87 -7.67
C PRO A 84 -13.06 -4.92 -8.29
N ILE A 85 -11.79 -4.56 -8.41
CA ILE A 85 -10.73 -5.46 -8.87
C ILE A 85 -9.91 -5.89 -7.67
N TYR A 86 -9.71 -7.20 -7.49
CA TYR A 86 -9.00 -7.75 -6.34
C TYR A 86 -7.64 -8.30 -6.74
N PHE A 87 -6.63 -8.00 -5.93
CA PHE A 87 -5.28 -8.51 -6.09
C PHE A 87 -4.77 -9.06 -4.76
N LEU A 88 -4.32 -10.31 -4.76
CA LEU A 88 -3.50 -10.85 -3.67
C LEU A 88 -2.04 -10.56 -4.00
N GLU A 89 -1.34 -9.90 -3.07
CA GLU A 89 -0.02 -9.35 -3.32
C GLU A 89 0.97 -9.73 -2.23
N PHE A 90 2.15 -10.26 -2.62
CA PHE A 90 3.34 -10.24 -1.80
C PHE A 90 4.13 -8.95 -2.01
N LYS A 91 4.65 -8.41 -0.94
CA LYS A 91 5.62 -7.32 -0.97
C LYS A 91 6.76 -7.64 -0.02
N ASP A 92 7.89 -7.98 -0.62
CA ASP A 92 9.12 -8.25 0.12
C ASP A 92 10.07 -7.08 -0.01
N LYS A 93 10.78 -6.81 1.07
CA LYS A 93 11.90 -5.90 1.07
C LYS A 93 13.11 -6.65 1.59
N ILE A 94 14.13 -6.78 0.73
CA ILE A 94 15.41 -7.39 1.04
C ILE A 94 16.46 -6.28 0.97
N PHE A 95 17.01 -5.88 2.13
CA PHE A 95 17.87 -4.69 2.25
C PHE A 95 17.20 -3.42 1.71
N LYS A 96 17.58 -2.98 0.51
CA LYS A 96 17.03 -1.80 -0.18
C LYS A 96 16.04 -2.17 -1.28
N ASP A 97 16.10 -3.40 -1.77
CA ASP A 97 15.32 -3.86 -2.91
C ASP A 97 13.91 -4.27 -2.50
N VAL A 98 12.95 -3.92 -3.34
CA VAL A 98 11.53 -4.22 -3.14
C VAL A 98 11.04 -5.11 -4.27
N TYR A 99 10.62 -6.30 -3.92
CA TYR A 99 9.99 -7.26 -4.83
C TYR A 99 8.49 -7.26 -4.60
N LYS A 100 7.74 -7.24 -5.68
CA LYS A 100 6.29 -7.25 -5.65
C LYS A 100 5.77 -8.26 -6.66
N ARG A 101 4.98 -9.22 -6.17
CA ARG A 101 4.26 -10.21 -6.97
C ARG A 101 2.79 -10.09 -6.65
N ARG A 102 1.95 -10.38 -7.62
CA ARG A 102 0.50 -10.34 -7.41
C ARG A 102 -0.22 -11.23 -8.40
N ILE A 103 -1.33 -11.78 -7.94
CA ILE A 103 -2.33 -12.45 -8.77
C ILE A 103 -3.66 -11.73 -8.66
N TYR A 104 -4.49 -11.92 -9.65
CA TYR A 104 -5.87 -11.46 -9.68
C TYR A 104 -6.77 -12.52 -9.02
N LEU A 105 -7.77 -12.09 -8.24
CA LEU A 105 -8.76 -12.97 -7.63
C LEU A 105 -10.17 -12.56 -8.05
N SER A 106 -11.05 -13.54 -8.23
CA SER A 106 -12.48 -13.32 -8.31
C SER A 106 -13.06 -12.94 -6.94
N LYS A 107 -14.30 -12.49 -6.92
CA LYS A 107 -14.98 -12.19 -5.64
C LYS A 107 -15.16 -13.44 -4.79
N GLU A 108 -15.49 -14.57 -5.41
CA GLU A 108 -15.67 -15.87 -4.78
C GLU A 108 -14.37 -16.36 -4.13
N GLU A 109 -13.24 -16.26 -4.85
CA GLU A 109 -11.91 -16.61 -4.32
C GLU A 109 -11.50 -15.69 -3.15
N VAL A 110 -11.85 -14.43 -3.20
CA VAL A 110 -11.65 -13.49 -2.08
C VAL A 110 -12.43 -13.94 -0.85
N ASP A 111 -13.71 -14.28 -1.00
CA ASP A 111 -14.57 -14.69 0.11
C ASP A 111 -14.10 -16.03 0.72
N GLU A 112 -13.70 -17.00 -0.11
CA GLU A 112 -13.13 -18.26 0.36
C GLU A 112 -11.79 -18.06 1.10
N PHE A 113 -10.90 -17.23 0.55
CA PHE A 113 -9.61 -16.97 1.18
C PHE A 113 -9.73 -16.19 2.49
N VAL A 114 -10.54 -15.14 2.52
CA VAL A 114 -10.69 -14.27 3.70
C VAL A 114 -11.46 -14.97 4.81
N ASN A 115 -12.56 -15.68 4.49
CA ASN A 115 -13.45 -16.24 5.51
C ASN A 115 -13.10 -17.66 5.92
N LYS A 116 -12.49 -18.47 5.02
CA LYS A 116 -12.20 -19.87 5.26
C LYS A 116 -10.72 -20.21 5.20
N GLY A 117 -9.86 -19.27 4.79
CA GLY A 117 -8.43 -19.52 4.59
C GLY A 117 -8.12 -20.45 3.41
N ALA A 118 -9.11 -20.70 2.52
CA ALA A 118 -8.94 -21.53 1.35
C ALA A 118 -8.10 -20.81 0.29
N PHE A 119 -7.00 -21.42 -0.13
CA PHE A 119 -6.14 -20.83 -1.15
C PHE A 119 -6.83 -20.85 -2.52
N PRO A 120 -6.62 -19.81 -3.34
CA PRO A 120 -7.06 -19.82 -4.72
C PRO A 120 -6.49 -21.06 -5.46
N PRO A 121 -7.27 -21.69 -6.33
CA PRO A 121 -6.79 -22.87 -7.05
C PRO A 121 -5.73 -22.49 -8.09
N LYS A 122 -4.83 -23.41 -8.40
CA LYS A 122 -3.97 -23.32 -9.58
C LYS A 122 -4.81 -23.35 -10.84
N ASN A 123 -4.45 -22.54 -11.83
CA ASN A 123 -5.23 -22.37 -13.06
C ASN A 123 -4.45 -22.65 -14.35
N GLY A 124 -3.19 -23.11 -14.23
CA GLY A 124 -2.31 -23.43 -15.36
C GLY A 124 -1.51 -22.22 -15.89
N ASP A 125 -1.74 -21.01 -15.40
CA ASP A 125 -0.81 -19.88 -15.64
C ASP A 125 0.40 -20.01 -14.73
N ALA A 126 1.59 -20.07 -15.32
CA ALA A 126 2.83 -20.34 -14.60
C ALA A 126 3.10 -19.34 -13.46
N LYS A 127 2.79 -18.04 -13.66
CA LYS A 127 3.01 -17.00 -12.63
C LYS A 127 1.98 -17.08 -11.52
N HIS A 128 0.75 -17.43 -11.86
CA HIS A 128 -0.31 -17.67 -10.89
C HIS A 128 0.03 -18.88 -10.02
N ASP A 129 0.39 -19.99 -10.65
CA ASP A 129 0.67 -21.25 -9.97
C ASP A 129 1.92 -21.15 -9.07
N GLU A 130 2.96 -20.44 -9.53
CA GLU A 130 4.13 -20.11 -8.72
C GLU A 130 3.76 -19.26 -7.48
N PHE A 131 2.86 -18.29 -7.64
CA PHE A 131 2.37 -17.50 -6.51
C PHE A 131 1.61 -18.34 -5.48
N ILE A 132 0.80 -19.33 -5.92
CA ILE A 132 0.09 -20.24 -5.03
C ILE A 132 1.06 -21.14 -4.27
N ASP A 133 2.11 -21.65 -4.92
CA ASP A 133 3.17 -22.42 -4.27
C ASP A 133 3.91 -21.57 -3.23
N GLU A 134 4.23 -20.33 -3.56
CA GLU A 134 4.84 -19.38 -2.64
C GLU A 134 3.92 -19.09 -1.44
N LEU A 135 2.62 -18.97 -1.65
CA LEU A 135 1.64 -18.76 -0.58
C LEU A 135 1.60 -19.95 0.40
N ALA A 136 1.73 -21.17 -0.10
CA ALA A 136 1.82 -22.38 0.73
C ALA A 136 3.12 -22.36 1.57
N ILE A 137 4.27 -22.06 0.97
CA ILE A 137 5.56 -21.94 1.66
C ILE A 137 5.50 -20.82 2.71
N PHE A 138 4.88 -19.68 2.37
CA PHE A 138 4.70 -18.56 3.30
C PHE A 138 3.86 -18.96 4.52
N ARG A 139 2.72 -19.63 4.30
CA ARG A 139 1.88 -20.17 5.38
C ARG A 139 2.67 -21.10 6.31
N ASP A 140 3.43 -22.04 5.74
CA ASP A 140 4.18 -23.02 6.52
C ASP A 140 5.31 -22.35 7.33
N ARG A 141 5.96 -21.32 6.77
CA ARG A 141 6.95 -20.48 7.48
C ARG A 141 6.34 -19.76 8.68
N TYR A 142 5.07 -19.40 8.62
CA TYR A 142 4.33 -18.74 9.68
C TYR A 142 3.41 -19.70 10.44
N ARG A 143 3.95 -20.89 10.77
CA ARG A 143 3.34 -21.90 11.65
C ARG A 143 2.02 -22.47 11.11
N GLY A 144 1.91 -22.58 9.80
CA GLY A 144 0.73 -23.16 9.14
C GLY A 144 -0.53 -22.30 9.19
N SER A 145 -0.43 -21.04 9.60
CA SER A 145 -1.59 -20.15 9.73
C SER A 145 -1.36 -18.81 9.05
N ILE A 146 -2.29 -18.42 8.19
CA ILE A 146 -2.42 -17.08 7.61
C ILE A 146 -3.88 -16.66 7.75
N ILE A 147 -4.12 -15.62 8.50
CA ILE A 147 -5.46 -15.08 8.76
C ILE A 147 -5.51 -13.58 8.46
N PRO A 148 -6.68 -13.02 8.11
CA PRO A 148 -6.88 -11.59 8.06
C PRO A 148 -6.53 -10.97 9.41
N ASN A 149 -5.78 -9.87 9.40
CA ASN A 149 -5.33 -9.21 10.61
C ASN A 149 -5.77 -7.73 10.69
N THR A 150 -5.65 -7.01 9.57
CA THR A 150 -6.01 -5.58 9.53
C THR A 150 -6.64 -5.25 8.19
N LEU A 151 -7.88 -4.84 8.19
CA LEU A 151 -8.47 -4.16 7.04
C LEU A 151 -8.18 -2.68 7.14
N MET A 152 -7.64 -2.13 6.07
CA MET A 152 -7.29 -0.72 5.94
C MET A 152 -7.93 -0.13 4.70
N GLN A 153 -8.62 0.99 4.86
CA GLN A 153 -9.38 1.65 3.82
C GLN A 153 -9.01 3.12 3.75
N TYR A 154 -8.93 3.69 2.56
CA TYR A 154 -8.61 5.10 2.35
C TYR A 154 -9.00 5.55 0.96
N GLU A 155 -9.25 6.83 0.84
CA GLU A 155 -9.42 7.50 -0.44
C GLU A 155 -8.06 7.96 -0.95
N ARG A 156 -7.75 7.67 -2.21
CA ARG A 156 -6.49 8.03 -2.88
C ARG A 156 -6.69 9.03 -3.98
N ILE A 157 -5.97 10.14 -3.89
CA ILE A 157 -5.73 11.06 -4.99
C ILE A 157 -4.36 10.70 -5.57
N ALA A 158 -4.23 10.56 -6.88
CA ALA A 158 -2.97 10.15 -7.48
C ALA A 158 -2.64 10.97 -8.72
N TYR A 159 -1.39 11.44 -8.76
CA TYR A 159 -0.82 12.18 -9.88
C TYR A 159 0.39 11.42 -10.42
N MET A 160 0.65 11.59 -11.69
CA MET A 160 1.84 11.11 -12.37
C MET A 160 2.43 12.21 -13.23
N ASN A 161 3.68 12.05 -13.63
CA ASN A 161 4.33 12.97 -14.55
C ASN A 161 3.56 13.08 -15.88
N LYS A 162 3.56 14.28 -16.46
CA LYS A 162 3.09 14.48 -17.81
C LYS A 162 4.00 13.77 -18.85
N PRO A 163 3.51 13.49 -20.05
CA PRO A 163 4.34 12.96 -21.13
C PRO A 163 5.59 13.81 -21.39
N GLY A 164 6.74 13.17 -21.51
CA GLY A 164 8.05 13.83 -21.73
C GLY A 164 8.79 14.25 -20.46
N GLU A 165 8.15 14.18 -19.28
CA GLU A 165 8.79 14.43 -17.99
C GLU A 165 9.38 13.15 -17.40
N ASP A 166 10.38 13.30 -16.52
CA ASP A 166 10.95 12.19 -15.78
C ASP A 166 9.92 11.51 -14.87
N TYR A 167 10.15 10.22 -14.57
CA TYR A 167 9.23 9.46 -13.73
C TYR A 167 9.02 10.12 -12.37
N LEU A 168 7.81 10.57 -12.17
CA LEU A 168 7.32 11.15 -10.92
C LEU A 168 5.91 10.64 -10.67
N ARG A 169 5.66 10.09 -9.47
CA ARG A 169 4.33 9.72 -9.01
C ARG A 169 4.09 10.24 -7.61
N LEU A 170 3.00 10.99 -7.45
CA LEU A 170 2.52 11.44 -6.15
C LEU A 170 1.21 10.73 -5.83
N THR A 171 1.04 10.28 -4.61
CA THR A 171 -0.25 9.79 -4.11
C THR A 171 -0.52 10.41 -2.76
N VAL A 172 -1.75 10.87 -2.56
CA VAL A 172 -2.23 11.35 -1.27
C VAL A 172 -3.35 10.41 -0.82
N ASP A 173 -3.12 9.77 0.32
CA ASP A 173 -4.09 8.89 0.96
C ASP A 173 -4.73 9.67 2.11
N LYS A 174 -6.03 9.90 2.04
CA LYS A 174 -6.84 10.59 3.04
C LYS A 174 -7.94 9.70 3.60
N ASP A 175 -8.58 10.13 4.66
CA ASP A 175 -9.69 9.41 5.32
C ASP A 175 -9.33 7.95 5.61
N ILE A 176 -8.12 7.78 6.16
CA ILE A 176 -7.53 6.46 6.37
C ILE A 176 -8.12 5.86 7.63
N THR A 177 -8.85 4.76 7.46
CA THR A 177 -9.41 3.98 8.56
C THR A 177 -8.82 2.58 8.61
N TYR A 178 -8.88 1.95 9.79
CA TYR A 178 -8.49 0.55 9.96
C TYR A 178 -9.39 -0.16 10.98
N ARG A 179 -9.54 -1.49 10.82
CA ARG A 179 -10.21 -2.37 11.79
C ARG A 179 -9.58 -3.76 11.80
N ARG A 180 -9.76 -4.48 12.92
CA ARG A 180 -9.20 -5.81 13.15
C ARG A 180 -10.24 -6.91 13.24
N GLU A 181 -11.44 -6.59 12.96
CA GLU A 181 -12.60 -7.47 12.90
C GLU A 181 -13.48 -7.07 11.74
N ASP A 182 -14.43 -7.93 11.34
CA ASP A 182 -15.28 -7.67 10.19
C ASP A 182 -14.46 -7.31 8.93
N PHE A 183 -13.82 -8.34 8.36
CA PHE A 183 -12.96 -8.17 7.19
C PHE A 183 -13.72 -8.10 5.86
N ASP A 184 -15.01 -7.73 5.87
CA ASP A 184 -15.72 -7.40 4.63
C ASP A 184 -15.03 -6.21 3.96
N ILE A 185 -14.31 -6.49 2.86
CA ILE A 185 -13.50 -5.50 2.15
C ILE A 185 -14.33 -4.39 1.49
N ASN A 186 -15.64 -4.60 1.32
CA ASN A 186 -16.55 -3.64 0.69
C ASN A 186 -17.28 -2.77 1.72
N LYS A 187 -17.31 -3.15 2.98
CA LYS A 187 -17.91 -2.37 4.06
C LYS A 187 -16.93 -1.32 4.54
N LEU A 188 -17.29 -0.05 4.45
CA LEU A 188 -16.47 1.06 4.93
C LEU A 188 -16.59 1.23 6.45
N GLY A 189 -15.54 1.80 7.06
CA GLY A 189 -15.50 2.15 8.47
C GLY A 189 -14.31 1.59 9.22
N GLY A 190 -14.22 1.96 10.49
CA GLY A 190 -13.12 1.62 11.38
C GLY A 190 -12.58 2.82 12.16
N LYS A 191 -11.50 2.61 12.91
CA LYS A 191 -10.80 3.68 13.64
C LYS A 191 -9.97 4.52 12.68
N SER A 192 -9.92 5.83 12.88
CA SER A 192 -9.04 6.72 12.12
C SER A 192 -7.57 6.41 12.39
N LEU A 193 -6.76 6.34 11.34
CA LEU A 193 -5.33 6.11 11.46
C LEU A 193 -4.55 7.38 11.81
N LEU A 194 -5.00 8.51 11.30
CA LEU A 194 -4.40 9.84 11.51
C LEU A 194 -5.43 10.76 12.17
N LYS A 195 -4.93 11.87 12.70
CA LYS A 195 -5.77 13.00 13.12
C LYS A 195 -6.55 13.53 11.91
N GLU A 196 -7.78 13.97 12.15
CA GLU A 196 -8.61 14.62 11.14
C GLU A 196 -7.88 15.79 10.47
N GLY A 197 -8.11 15.97 9.17
CA GLY A 197 -7.44 17.00 8.36
C GLY A 197 -6.03 16.63 7.88
N TYR A 198 -5.55 15.41 8.16
CA TYR A 198 -4.23 14.95 7.71
C TYR A 198 -4.34 13.77 6.74
N GLY A 199 -3.37 13.72 5.82
CA GLY A 199 -3.19 12.64 4.86
C GLY A 199 -1.75 12.16 4.80
N ILE A 200 -1.52 11.11 4.01
CA ILE A 200 -0.17 10.60 3.71
C ILE A 200 0.15 10.89 2.26
N LEU A 201 1.08 11.80 2.06
CA LEU A 201 1.68 12.04 0.75
C LEU A 201 2.84 11.06 0.55
N GLU A 202 2.82 10.32 -0.54
CA GLU A 202 3.90 9.44 -0.99
C GLU A 202 4.39 9.90 -2.35
N ILE A 203 5.67 10.20 -2.47
CA ILE A 203 6.32 10.66 -3.70
C ILE A 203 7.32 9.61 -4.15
N LYS A 204 7.17 9.14 -5.39
CA LYS A 204 8.06 8.18 -6.04
C LYS A 204 8.73 8.81 -7.24
N PHE A 205 10.04 8.68 -7.32
CA PHE A 205 10.88 9.22 -8.38
C PHE A 205 12.08 8.31 -8.65
N ILE A 206 12.79 8.55 -9.74
CA ILE A 206 14.03 7.83 -10.10
C ILE A 206 15.21 8.81 -9.93
N GLY A 207 16.31 8.34 -9.35
CA GLY A 207 17.50 9.17 -9.16
C GLY A 207 17.33 10.26 -8.10
N ALA A 208 17.36 11.52 -8.50
CA ALA A 208 17.17 12.67 -7.60
C ALA A 208 15.73 13.15 -7.61
N MET A 209 15.27 13.72 -6.49
CA MET A 209 13.96 14.38 -6.44
C MET A 209 13.99 15.60 -7.37
N PRO A 210 12.98 15.79 -8.24
CA PRO A 210 12.89 17.00 -9.07
C PRO A 210 12.92 18.26 -8.23
N LEU A 211 13.68 19.28 -8.67
CA LEU A 211 13.89 20.49 -7.90
C LEU A 211 12.60 21.24 -7.60
N PHE A 212 11.66 21.28 -8.55
CA PHE A 212 10.36 21.92 -8.36
C PHE A 212 9.54 21.25 -7.24
N VAL A 213 9.61 19.90 -7.11
CA VAL A 213 8.98 19.18 -6.00
C VAL A 213 9.67 19.50 -4.68
N ALA A 214 11.01 19.46 -4.65
CA ALA A 214 11.77 19.75 -3.44
C ALA A 214 11.50 21.18 -2.94
N LYS A 215 11.43 22.16 -3.85
CA LYS A 215 11.08 23.55 -3.54
C LYS A 215 9.67 23.65 -2.98
N ALA A 216 8.66 23.07 -3.62
CA ALA A 216 7.27 23.10 -3.16
C ALA A 216 7.11 22.48 -1.76
N LEU A 217 7.80 21.36 -1.49
CA LEU A 217 7.79 20.73 -0.17
C LEU A 217 8.41 21.63 0.91
N ASN A 218 9.53 22.29 0.59
CA ASN A 218 10.19 23.21 1.50
C ASN A 218 9.34 24.46 1.78
N ASP A 219 8.78 25.08 0.74
CA ASP A 219 7.94 26.28 0.88
C ASP A 219 6.68 26.01 1.73
N LEU A 220 6.21 24.75 1.73
CA LEU A 220 5.07 24.29 2.54
C LEU A 220 5.48 23.68 3.89
N ASP A 221 6.76 23.69 4.26
CA ASP A 221 7.28 23.09 5.49
C ASP A 221 6.84 21.62 5.67
N LEU A 222 7.01 20.82 4.60
CA LEU A 222 6.68 19.39 4.59
C LEU A 222 7.95 18.55 4.73
N HIS A 223 8.07 17.86 5.84
CA HIS A 223 9.25 17.07 6.16
C HIS A 223 9.05 15.58 5.92
N ARG A 224 10.08 14.94 5.33
CA ARG A 224 10.10 13.51 5.11
C ARG A 224 10.01 12.73 6.42
N GLN A 225 9.13 11.73 6.45
CA GLN A 225 8.93 10.87 7.61
C GLN A 225 8.98 9.39 7.23
N THR A 226 9.34 8.55 8.20
CA THR A 226 9.18 7.11 8.07
C THR A 226 7.77 6.75 8.52
N PHE A 227 6.94 6.28 7.59
CA PHE A 227 5.55 5.94 7.87
C PHE A 227 5.16 4.58 7.29
N SER A 228 4.44 3.78 8.07
CA SER A 228 3.83 2.53 7.63
C SER A 228 2.40 2.48 8.16
N LYS A 229 1.39 2.54 7.28
CA LYS A 229 -0.02 2.44 7.66
C LYS A 229 -0.27 1.26 8.61
N PHE A 230 0.16 0.06 8.19
CA PHE A 230 0.04 -1.16 8.98
C PHE A 230 0.78 -1.08 10.32
N GLY A 231 2.01 -0.56 10.37
CA GLY A 231 2.75 -0.39 11.63
C GLY A 231 2.12 0.66 12.54
N THR A 232 1.60 1.74 11.98
CA THR A 232 0.96 2.83 12.76
C THR A 232 -0.34 2.38 13.40
N SER A 233 -1.15 1.52 12.73
CA SER A 233 -2.38 0.99 13.33
C SER A 233 -2.09 0.20 14.61
N PHE A 234 -1.02 -0.58 14.66
CA PHE A 234 -0.61 -1.27 15.89
C PHE A 234 -0.12 -0.33 16.98
N LEU A 235 0.65 0.70 16.60
CA LEU A 235 1.13 1.68 17.58
C LEU A 235 -0.03 2.47 18.19
N ASN A 236 -1.06 2.78 17.42
CA ASN A 236 -2.25 3.46 17.93
C ASN A 236 -2.99 2.58 18.95
N GLU A 237 -3.23 1.30 18.63
CA GLU A 237 -3.87 0.38 19.56
C GLU A 237 -3.04 0.13 20.83
N ALA A 238 -1.72 -0.02 20.70
CA ALA A 238 -0.86 -0.17 21.87
C ALA A 238 -0.86 1.06 22.77
N LYS A 239 -1.05 2.26 22.21
CA LYS A 239 -1.23 3.49 23.02
C LYS A 239 -2.58 3.50 23.73
N GLU A 240 -3.67 3.16 23.03
CA GLU A 240 -5.01 3.05 23.62
C GLU A 240 -5.04 2.04 24.77
N ALA A 241 -4.44 0.85 24.58
CA ALA A 241 -4.37 -0.19 25.60
C ALA A 241 -3.55 0.19 26.85
N ARG A 242 -2.60 1.13 26.74
CA ARG A 242 -1.83 1.65 27.89
C ARG A 242 -2.50 2.78 28.64
N LEU A 243 -3.55 3.34 28.09
CA LEU A 243 -4.37 4.40 28.71
C LEU A 243 -5.57 3.83 29.48
N LEU A 244 -5.81 2.52 29.34
CA LEU A 244 -6.77 1.73 30.12
C LEU A 244 -6.08 0.98 31.25
#